data_8d3ef666f9fc02d0588514614c960999
#
_entry.id   8d3ef666f9fc02d0588514614c960999
#
_cell.length_a   1.000
_cell.length_b   1.000
_cell.length_c   1.000
_cell.angle_alpha   90.00
_cell.angle_beta   90.00
_cell.angle_gamma   90.00
#
_symmetry.space_group_name_H-M   'P 1'
#
loop_
_entity.id
_entity.type
_entity.pdbx_description
1 polymer ?
#
loop_
_entity_poly.entity_id
_entity_poly.type
_entity_poly.pdbx_seq_one_letter_code
_entity_poly.pdbx_strand_id
1 'polypeptide(L)'
;QELYNISGWGTSYFGINESGDVYVTPCKDNTQVDLRDVMDELALRDVTPPVLLRFPDILDNRIEKTSSCFEKARKEYDFKAENFIIYPIKVNQMQPVVEEIISHGRKFNLGLEAGSKPELHAVIAVQCQSDSLIICNGYKDQSYIELALLAQKMGKRIFIVVEKLNEIDLIARAAKKLNVKPNLGIRIKLASSGSGKWADSGGDASKFGLTSSELLQALETLDNKGLHDCLHLIHFHIGSQITKIRRIQTALNEAAQYYVNLRKMGYNVDFVDCGGGLGVDYDGTRSASSESSVNYS
;
A
#
# COMPACT_ATOMS: atom_id res chain seq x y z
N GLN A 1 17.07 20.73 -21.47
CA GLN A 1 15.77 20.31 -20.93
C GLN A 1 15.27 19.06 -21.67
N GLU A 2 15.26 19.07 -23.00
CA GLU A 2 14.80 17.94 -23.83
C GLU A 2 15.62 16.68 -23.63
N LEU A 3 16.95 16.80 -23.55
CA LEU A 3 17.85 15.64 -23.40
C LEU A 3 17.56 14.78 -22.15
N TYR A 4 17.20 15.42 -21.06
CA TYR A 4 16.93 14.75 -19.77
C TYR A 4 15.43 14.61 -19.46
N ASN A 5 14.56 15.05 -20.37
CA ASN A 5 13.09 15.00 -20.22
C ASN A 5 12.56 15.48 -18.86
N ILE A 6 13.14 16.55 -18.31
CA ILE A 6 12.80 17.05 -16.96
C ILE A 6 11.32 17.42 -16.85
N SER A 7 10.74 18.00 -17.90
CA SER A 7 9.30 18.33 -17.95
C SER A 7 8.41 17.09 -17.92
N GLY A 8 8.90 15.95 -18.39
CA GLY A 8 8.16 14.67 -18.37
C GLY A 8 8.16 14.01 -16.98
N TRP A 9 9.35 13.64 -16.49
CA TRP A 9 9.44 12.95 -15.18
C TRP A 9 9.30 13.88 -13.98
N GLY A 10 9.71 15.14 -14.13
CA GLY A 10 9.67 16.12 -13.03
C GLY A 10 8.28 16.48 -12.54
N THR A 11 7.25 16.21 -13.32
CA THR A 11 5.83 16.28 -12.95
C THR A 11 5.45 17.56 -12.20
N SER A 12 5.91 18.71 -12.68
CA SER A 12 5.72 20.04 -12.09
C SER A 12 6.39 20.28 -10.72
N TYR A 13 7.24 19.38 -10.26
CA TYR A 13 8.10 19.63 -9.10
C TYR A 13 9.48 20.13 -9.51
N PHE A 14 9.99 19.68 -10.64
CA PHE A 14 11.31 20.04 -11.14
C PHE A 14 11.21 20.83 -12.44
N GLY A 15 12.11 21.78 -12.59
CA GLY A 15 12.25 22.58 -13.82
C GLY A 15 13.69 23.03 -14.03
N ILE A 16 13.90 23.84 -15.08
CA ILE A 16 15.17 24.49 -15.38
C ILE A 16 14.92 25.99 -15.38
N ASN A 17 15.76 26.72 -14.62
CA ASN A 17 15.70 28.18 -14.56
C ASN A 17 16.34 28.84 -15.78
N GLU A 18 16.35 30.17 -15.82
CA GLU A 18 16.94 30.95 -16.91
C GLU A 18 18.47 30.79 -17.03
N SER A 19 19.14 30.45 -15.92
CA SER A 19 20.58 30.17 -15.87
C SER A 19 20.94 28.78 -16.38
N GLY A 20 19.94 27.90 -16.60
CA GLY A 20 20.14 26.53 -17.03
C GLY A 20 20.30 25.52 -15.90
N ASP A 21 20.14 25.96 -14.66
CA ASP A 21 20.21 25.10 -13.46
C ASP A 21 18.87 24.46 -13.13
N VAL A 22 18.92 23.26 -12.55
CA VAL A 22 17.71 22.54 -12.12
C VAL A 22 17.22 23.12 -10.81
N TYR A 23 15.95 23.47 -10.76
CA TYR A 23 15.26 23.84 -9.52
C TYR A 23 14.18 22.85 -9.14
N VAL A 24 13.82 22.84 -7.87
CA VAL A 24 12.67 22.09 -7.33
C VAL A 24 11.67 23.03 -6.67
N THR A 25 10.37 22.74 -6.86
CA THR A 25 9.24 23.42 -6.19
C THR A 25 8.50 22.38 -5.36
N PRO A 26 9.00 22.03 -4.18
CA PRO A 26 8.54 20.86 -3.45
C PRO A 26 7.09 20.99 -2.96
N CYS A 27 6.69 22.19 -2.55
CA CYS A 27 5.33 22.47 -2.05
C CYS A 27 4.33 22.87 -3.15
N LYS A 28 4.79 22.96 -4.42
CA LYS A 28 3.98 23.49 -5.54
C LYS A 28 3.40 24.90 -5.30
N ASP A 29 4.08 25.66 -4.50
CA ASP A 29 3.87 27.10 -4.28
C ASP A 29 4.92 27.91 -5.06
N ASN A 30 5.15 29.16 -4.68
CA ASN A 30 6.16 30.00 -5.30
C ASN A 30 7.59 29.78 -4.75
N THR A 31 7.75 28.82 -3.82
CA THR A 31 9.07 28.51 -3.23
C THR A 31 9.86 27.63 -4.19
N GLN A 32 10.92 28.18 -4.74
CA GLN A 32 11.88 27.46 -5.60
C GLN A 32 13.19 27.29 -4.87
N VAL A 33 13.75 26.07 -4.95
CA VAL A 33 15.07 25.74 -4.45
C VAL A 33 15.94 25.40 -5.64
N ASP A 34 16.97 26.22 -5.90
CA ASP A 34 17.94 25.95 -6.94
C ASP A 34 18.90 24.86 -6.46
N LEU A 35 19.05 23.79 -7.25
CA LEU A 35 19.91 22.66 -6.85
C LEU A 35 21.40 23.02 -6.97
N ARG A 36 21.76 24.02 -7.79
CA ARG A 36 23.12 24.51 -7.86
C ARG A 36 23.52 25.19 -6.55
N ASP A 37 22.64 26.08 -6.04
CA ASP A 37 22.88 26.74 -4.75
C ASP A 37 23.01 25.73 -3.61
N VAL A 38 22.17 24.69 -3.60
CA VAL A 38 22.27 23.59 -2.62
C VAL A 38 23.63 22.89 -2.70
N MET A 39 24.12 22.62 -3.92
CA MET A 39 25.42 21.96 -4.10
C MET A 39 26.59 22.85 -3.67
N ASP A 40 26.51 24.15 -3.95
CA ASP A 40 27.53 25.11 -3.54
C ASP A 40 27.56 25.27 -2.00
N GLU A 41 26.42 25.30 -1.35
CA GLU A 41 26.29 25.28 0.12
C GLU A 41 26.86 24.00 0.75
N LEU A 42 26.63 22.82 0.13
CA LEU A 42 27.19 21.56 0.60
C LEU A 42 28.72 21.56 0.47
N ALA A 43 29.25 22.09 -0.63
CA ALA A 43 30.70 22.21 -0.84
C ALA A 43 31.36 23.10 0.24
N LEU A 44 30.70 24.20 0.66
CA LEU A 44 31.18 25.03 1.77
C LEU A 44 31.23 24.30 3.13
N ARG A 45 30.52 23.19 3.24
CA ARG A 45 30.50 22.30 4.42
C ARG A 45 31.35 21.04 4.23
N ASP A 46 32.25 21.03 3.27
CA ASP A 46 33.09 19.87 2.91
C ASP A 46 32.30 18.59 2.52
N VAL A 47 31.03 18.74 2.09
CA VAL A 47 30.23 17.63 1.54
C VAL A 47 30.36 17.63 0.02
N THR A 48 30.95 16.58 -0.50
CA THR A 48 31.21 16.42 -1.96
C THR A 48 30.30 15.37 -2.60
N PRO A 49 29.98 15.50 -3.90
CA PRO A 49 29.26 14.46 -4.64
C PRO A 49 29.95 13.09 -4.59
N PRO A 50 29.18 11.98 -4.70
CA PRO A 50 27.73 11.95 -4.93
C PRO A 50 26.90 12.22 -3.67
N VAL A 51 25.82 12.99 -3.82
CA VAL A 51 24.86 13.28 -2.73
C VAL A 51 23.46 12.87 -3.16
N LEU A 52 22.64 12.45 -2.18
CA LEU A 52 21.24 12.12 -2.37
C LEU A 52 20.38 13.19 -1.69
N LEU A 53 19.73 14.01 -2.51
CA LEU A 53 18.78 15.01 -2.03
C LEU A 53 17.38 14.40 -1.92
N ARG A 54 16.69 14.69 -0.83
CA ARG A 54 15.29 14.33 -0.61
C ARG A 54 14.47 15.55 -0.25
N PHE A 55 13.26 15.58 -0.79
CA PHE A 55 12.30 16.66 -0.56
C PHE A 55 11.03 16.04 0.06
N PRO A 56 10.93 16.00 1.40
CA PRO A 56 9.77 15.42 2.11
C PRO A 56 8.45 16.02 1.67
N ASP A 57 8.41 17.32 1.42
CA ASP A 57 7.20 18.03 0.97
C ASP A 57 6.59 17.44 -0.31
N ILE A 58 7.39 16.81 -1.17
CA ILE A 58 6.88 16.10 -2.36
C ILE A 58 6.07 14.88 -1.92
N LEU A 59 6.54 14.12 -0.91
CA LEU A 59 5.79 12.99 -0.35
C LEU A 59 4.47 13.47 0.26
N ASP A 60 4.53 14.54 1.03
CA ASP A 60 3.39 15.17 1.67
C ASP A 60 2.33 15.58 0.65
N ASN A 61 2.74 16.30 -0.39
CA ASN A 61 1.84 16.68 -1.47
C ASN A 61 1.22 15.48 -2.19
N ARG A 62 1.97 14.38 -2.36
CA ARG A 62 1.45 13.15 -2.99
C ARG A 62 0.43 12.44 -2.10
N ILE A 63 0.65 12.37 -0.80
CA ILE A 63 -0.29 11.83 0.18
C ILE A 63 -1.59 12.64 0.17
N GLU A 64 -1.48 13.98 0.25
CA GLU A 64 -2.63 14.89 0.20
C GLU A 64 -3.44 14.73 -1.08
N LYS A 65 -2.75 14.69 -2.23
CA LYS A 65 -3.41 14.51 -3.53
C LYS A 65 -4.14 13.17 -3.62
N THR A 66 -3.53 12.09 -3.14
CA THR A 66 -4.16 10.77 -3.14
C THR A 66 -5.41 10.78 -2.26
N SER A 67 -5.29 11.27 -1.03
CA SER A 67 -6.42 11.38 -0.10
C SER A 67 -7.55 12.25 -0.67
N SER A 68 -7.22 13.39 -1.25
CA SER A 68 -8.21 14.32 -1.82
C SER A 68 -8.99 13.71 -2.99
N CYS A 69 -8.37 12.84 -3.81
CA CYS A 69 -9.06 12.12 -4.88
C CYS A 69 -10.14 11.17 -4.31
N PHE A 70 -9.81 10.41 -3.27
CA PHE A 70 -10.77 9.54 -2.60
C PHE A 70 -11.88 10.34 -1.91
N GLU A 71 -11.56 11.42 -1.21
CA GLU A 71 -12.56 12.29 -0.56
C GLU A 71 -13.51 12.95 -1.57
N LYS A 72 -12.98 13.34 -2.73
CA LYS A 72 -13.82 13.86 -3.84
C LYS A 72 -14.81 12.80 -4.31
N ALA A 73 -14.32 11.59 -4.58
CA ALA A 73 -15.17 10.48 -5.02
C ALA A 73 -16.21 10.10 -3.95
N ARG A 74 -15.82 10.04 -2.67
CA ARG A 74 -16.76 9.78 -1.57
C ARG A 74 -17.91 10.79 -1.54
N LYS A 75 -17.60 12.07 -1.71
CA LYS A 75 -18.62 13.13 -1.75
C LYS A 75 -19.51 13.03 -2.98
N GLU A 76 -18.93 12.76 -4.15
CA GLU A 76 -19.63 12.65 -5.42
C GLU A 76 -20.65 11.50 -5.41
N TYR A 77 -20.31 10.36 -4.82
CA TYR A 77 -21.14 9.17 -4.76
C TYR A 77 -21.88 8.99 -3.43
N ASP A 78 -21.85 9.96 -2.54
CA ASP A 78 -22.42 9.89 -1.18
C ASP A 78 -22.01 8.64 -0.41
N PHE A 79 -20.76 8.19 -0.61
CA PHE A 79 -20.21 6.99 0.01
C PHE A 79 -19.77 7.27 1.44
N LYS A 80 -20.35 6.56 2.40
CA LYS A 80 -20.22 6.87 3.84
C LYS A 80 -19.01 6.21 4.51
N ALA A 81 -18.42 5.19 3.91
CA ALA A 81 -17.25 4.53 4.50
C ALA A 81 -16.00 5.42 4.47
N GLU A 82 -15.13 5.22 5.43
CA GLU A 82 -13.85 5.91 5.51
C GLU A 82 -12.85 5.35 4.49
N ASN A 83 -11.92 6.19 4.08
CA ASN A 83 -10.78 5.80 3.26
C ASN A 83 -9.52 5.72 4.11
N PHE A 84 -8.74 4.66 3.91
CA PHE A 84 -7.44 4.44 4.53
C PHE A 84 -6.39 4.29 3.44
N ILE A 85 -5.28 5.01 3.59
CA ILE A 85 -4.11 4.83 2.73
C ILE A 85 -3.14 3.92 3.47
N ILE A 86 -2.78 2.79 2.86
CA ILE A 86 -1.85 1.84 3.47
C ILE A 86 -0.55 1.84 2.66
N TYR A 87 0.54 2.26 3.28
CA TYR A 87 1.84 2.29 2.64
C TYR A 87 2.61 1.00 2.90
N PRO A 88 2.95 0.21 1.86
CA PRO A 88 3.77 -0.99 2.01
C PRO A 88 5.24 -0.61 2.15
N ILE A 89 5.84 -0.89 3.30
CA ILE A 89 7.23 -0.45 3.57
C ILE A 89 8.28 -1.07 2.64
N LYS A 90 7.96 -2.18 1.99
CA LYS A 90 8.84 -2.81 0.99
C LYS A 90 9.20 -1.89 -0.19
N VAL A 91 8.35 -0.90 -0.48
CA VAL A 91 8.57 0.06 -1.57
C VAL A 91 9.77 0.95 -1.29
N ASN A 92 9.85 1.51 -0.10
CA ASN A 92 11.02 2.18 0.44
C ASN A 92 10.98 2.11 1.97
N GLN A 93 11.83 1.28 2.55
CA GLN A 93 11.87 0.99 3.99
C GLN A 93 12.89 1.86 4.76
N MET A 94 13.42 2.90 4.13
CA MET A 94 14.33 3.82 4.81
C MET A 94 13.58 4.54 5.93
N GLN A 95 14.10 4.44 7.14
CA GLN A 95 13.48 5.00 8.34
C GLN A 95 13.02 6.46 8.16
N PRO A 96 13.84 7.42 7.69
CA PRO A 96 13.38 8.80 7.53
C PRO A 96 12.22 8.96 6.54
N VAL A 97 12.14 8.12 5.51
CA VAL A 97 11.03 8.15 4.53
C VAL A 97 9.74 7.62 5.17
N VAL A 98 9.83 6.51 5.91
CA VAL A 98 8.66 5.91 6.57
C VAL A 98 8.14 6.81 7.69
N GLU A 99 9.03 7.42 8.48
CA GLU A 99 8.68 8.38 9.53
C GLU A 99 7.96 9.60 8.96
N GLU A 100 8.45 10.16 7.85
CA GLU A 100 7.79 11.29 7.16
C GLU A 100 6.38 10.90 6.69
N ILE A 101 6.27 9.76 5.98
CA ILE A 101 4.98 9.26 5.48
C ILE A 101 3.97 9.08 6.62
N ILE A 102 4.39 8.51 7.76
CA ILE A 102 3.51 8.33 8.92
C ILE A 102 3.17 9.66 9.58
N SER A 103 4.15 10.53 9.79
CA SER A 103 3.95 11.81 10.45
C SER A 103 2.95 12.68 9.70
N HIS A 104 3.15 12.87 8.40
CA HIS A 104 2.26 13.66 7.56
C HIS A 104 0.94 12.94 7.26
N GLY A 105 1.00 11.62 7.03
CA GLY A 105 -0.15 10.79 6.66
C GLY A 105 -1.18 10.60 7.77
N ARG A 106 -0.84 10.89 9.02
CA ARG A 106 -1.71 10.72 10.20
C ARG A 106 -3.10 11.35 10.01
N LYS A 107 -3.16 12.57 9.51
CA LYS A 107 -4.40 13.30 9.25
C LYS A 107 -5.27 12.70 8.11
N PHE A 108 -4.73 11.71 7.39
CA PHE A 108 -5.37 11.05 6.26
C PHE A 108 -5.63 9.56 6.50
N ASN A 109 -5.69 9.13 7.76
CA ASN A 109 -5.87 7.71 8.13
C ASN A 109 -4.81 6.79 7.48
N LEU A 110 -3.56 7.27 7.36
CA LEU A 110 -2.51 6.47 6.75
C LEU A 110 -2.02 5.40 7.72
N GLY A 111 -1.91 4.18 7.23
CA GLY A 111 -1.34 3.02 7.92
C GLY A 111 -0.17 2.41 7.15
N LEU A 112 0.39 1.33 7.66
CA LEU A 112 1.52 0.61 7.04
C LEU A 112 1.16 -0.85 6.73
N GLU A 113 1.76 -1.38 5.65
CA GLU A 113 1.75 -2.80 5.35
C GLU A 113 3.13 -3.40 5.64
N ALA A 114 3.13 -4.57 6.27
CA ALA A 114 4.29 -5.45 6.43
C ALA A 114 4.05 -6.77 5.69
N GLY A 115 4.90 -7.10 4.73
CA GLY A 115 4.83 -8.36 3.97
C GLY A 115 5.72 -9.47 4.54
N SER A 116 6.45 -9.19 5.61
CA SER A 116 7.36 -10.15 6.28
C SER A 116 7.54 -9.82 7.75
N LYS A 117 8.05 -10.79 8.52
CA LYS A 117 8.33 -10.60 9.94
C LYS A 117 9.35 -9.47 10.22
N PRO A 118 10.49 -9.35 9.51
CA PRO A 118 11.40 -8.21 9.67
C PRO A 118 10.73 -6.86 9.40
N GLU A 119 9.88 -6.79 8.36
CA GLU A 119 9.11 -5.57 8.08
C GLU A 119 8.14 -5.23 9.21
N LEU A 120 7.47 -6.23 9.81
CA LEU A 120 6.59 -6.00 10.95
C LEU A 120 7.35 -5.44 12.17
N HIS A 121 8.57 -5.89 12.44
CA HIS A 121 9.40 -5.30 13.48
C HIS A 121 9.68 -3.82 13.21
N ALA A 122 10.05 -3.47 11.96
CA ALA A 122 10.27 -2.08 11.57
C ALA A 122 8.99 -1.24 11.70
N VAL A 123 7.85 -1.75 11.22
CA VAL A 123 6.54 -1.08 11.32
C VAL A 123 6.15 -0.79 12.77
N ILE A 124 6.29 -1.79 13.66
CA ILE A 124 5.98 -1.60 15.09
C ILE A 124 6.87 -0.53 15.72
N ALA A 125 8.16 -0.50 15.34
CA ALA A 125 9.11 0.46 15.87
C ALA A 125 8.83 1.90 15.43
N VAL A 126 8.43 2.12 14.18
CA VAL A 126 8.18 3.47 13.63
C VAL A 126 6.78 3.97 13.99
N GLN A 127 5.81 3.09 14.10
CA GLN A 127 4.41 3.46 14.30
C GLN A 127 4.09 3.72 15.76
N CYS A 128 4.25 4.96 16.20
CA CYS A 128 4.03 5.35 17.60
C CYS A 128 2.55 5.39 18.00
N GLN A 129 1.61 5.52 17.02
CA GLN A 129 0.18 5.64 17.32
C GLN A 129 -0.55 4.32 17.23
N SER A 130 -1.47 4.10 18.18
CA SER A 130 -2.25 2.85 18.29
C SER A 130 -3.42 2.78 17.31
N ASP A 131 -3.87 3.87 16.74
CA ASP A 131 -5.04 4.00 15.88
C ASP A 131 -4.76 3.79 14.38
N SER A 132 -3.50 3.90 13.96
CA SER A 132 -3.10 3.63 12.57
C SER A 132 -3.17 2.14 12.26
N LEU A 133 -3.68 1.81 11.06
CA LEU A 133 -3.77 0.42 10.62
C LEU A 133 -2.40 -0.18 10.31
N ILE A 134 -2.23 -1.44 10.69
CA ILE A 134 -1.11 -2.30 10.24
C ILE A 134 -1.71 -3.50 9.53
N ILE A 135 -1.33 -3.69 8.27
CA ILE A 135 -1.76 -4.84 7.46
C ILE A 135 -0.60 -5.83 7.34
N CYS A 136 -0.80 -7.05 7.83
CA CYS A 136 0.18 -8.12 7.76
C CYS A 136 -0.13 -9.03 6.58
N ASN A 137 0.51 -8.78 5.45
CA ASN A 137 0.46 -9.58 4.22
C ASN A 137 1.64 -10.57 4.14
N GLY A 138 1.75 -11.28 3.01
CA GLY A 138 2.80 -12.27 2.76
C GLY A 138 2.57 -13.59 3.51
N TYR A 139 3.42 -14.58 3.24
CA TYR A 139 3.36 -15.87 3.93
C TYR A 139 3.85 -15.76 5.37
N LYS A 140 3.10 -16.35 6.28
CA LYS A 140 3.34 -16.20 7.71
C LYS A 140 3.72 -17.51 8.36
N ASP A 141 4.82 -17.49 9.08
CA ASP A 141 5.20 -18.52 10.04
C ASP A 141 4.57 -18.25 11.42
N GLN A 142 4.72 -19.21 12.32
CA GLN A 142 4.20 -19.12 13.68
C GLN A 142 4.71 -17.85 14.40
N SER A 143 6.00 -17.53 14.24
CA SER A 143 6.62 -16.39 14.93
C SER A 143 6.17 -15.04 14.36
N TYR A 144 5.89 -14.94 13.07
CA TYR A 144 5.30 -13.74 12.49
C TYR A 144 3.90 -13.49 13.05
N ILE A 145 3.07 -14.54 13.10
CA ILE A 145 1.70 -14.46 13.65
C ILE A 145 1.72 -14.10 15.13
N GLU A 146 2.59 -14.74 15.92
CA GLU A 146 2.74 -14.42 17.35
C GLU A 146 3.17 -12.96 17.57
N LEU A 147 4.10 -12.44 16.76
CA LEU A 147 4.51 -11.05 16.81
C LEU A 147 3.35 -10.09 16.51
N ALA A 148 2.56 -10.37 15.47
CA ALA A 148 1.38 -9.57 15.12
C ALA A 148 0.35 -9.55 16.26
N LEU A 149 0.06 -10.70 16.86
CA LEU A 149 -0.89 -10.80 17.99
C LEU A 149 -0.35 -10.13 19.26
N LEU A 150 0.95 -10.20 19.53
CA LEU A 150 1.56 -9.47 20.65
C LEU A 150 1.45 -7.95 20.43
N ALA A 151 1.71 -7.47 19.23
CA ALA A 151 1.55 -6.06 18.91
C ALA A 151 0.07 -5.62 19.01
N GLN A 152 -0.87 -6.46 18.60
CA GLN A 152 -2.29 -6.22 18.82
C GLN A 152 -2.63 -6.14 20.31
N LYS A 153 -2.07 -7.02 21.14
CA LYS A 153 -2.22 -6.97 22.59
C LYS A 153 -1.66 -5.72 23.23
N MET A 154 -0.63 -5.11 22.61
CA MET A 154 -0.06 -3.82 23.00
C MET A 154 -0.87 -2.62 22.52
N GLY A 155 -2.05 -2.84 21.93
CA GLY A 155 -2.96 -1.79 21.45
C GLY A 155 -2.78 -1.36 20.00
N LYS A 156 -1.97 -2.08 19.21
CA LYS A 156 -1.87 -1.80 17.77
C LYS A 156 -3.09 -2.35 17.03
N ARG A 157 -3.59 -1.59 16.07
CA ARG A 157 -4.70 -2.01 15.19
C ARG A 157 -4.14 -2.80 14.02
N ILE A 158 -4.05 -4.12 14.17
CA ILE A 158 -3.44 -5.03 13.21
C ILE A 158 -4.49 -5.93 12.56
N PHE A 159 -4.36 -6.14 11.25
CA PHE A 159 -5.04 -7.20 10.50
C PHE A 159 -4.02 -8.23 10.01
N ILE A 160 -4.27 -9.50 10.32
CA ILE A 160 -3.50 -10.62 9.78
C ILE A 160 -4.25 -11.15 8.56
N VAL A 161 -3.70 -10.92 7.36
CA VAL A 161 -4.33 -11.32 6.10
C VAL A 161 -3.93 -12.74 5.74
N VAL A 162 -4.87 -13.65 5.78
CA VAL A 162 -4.66 -15.06 5.42
C VAL A 162 -4.42 -15.19 3.92
N GLU A 163 -3.28 -15.78 3.56
CA GLU A 163 -2.89 -16.04 2.17
C GLU A 163 -2.82 -17.54 1.83
N LYS A 164 -2.81 -18.40 2.86
CA LYS A 164 -2.82 -19.87 2.74
C LYS A 164 -3.70 -20.49 3.82
N LEU A 165 -4.38 -21.59 3.49
CA LEU A 165 -5.28 -22.28 4.40
C LEU A 165 -4.62 -22.69 5.73
N ASN A 166 -3.39 -23.18 5.68
CA ASN A 166 -2.66 -23.60 6.86
C ASN A 166 -2.34 -22.47 7.86
N GLU A 167 -2.38 -21.20 7.43
CA GLU A 167 -2.17 -20.05 8.31
C GLU A 167 -3.28 -19.94 9.36
N ILE A 168 -4.51 -20.37 9.05
CA ILE A 168 -5.63 -20.35 10.00
C ILE A 168 -5.35 -21.22 11.22
N ASP A 169 -4.74 -22.38 11.03
CA ASP A 169 -4.32 -23.26 12.13
C ASP A 169 -3.24 -22.61 13.01
N LEU A 170 -2.27 -21.94 12.37
CA LEU A 170 -1.22 -21.22 13.08
C LEU A 170 -1.80 -20.07 13.90
N ILE A 171 -2.72 -19.30 13.29
CA ILE A 171 -3.41 -18.18 13.95
C ILE A 171 -4.23 -18.67 15.14
N ALA A 172 -5.03 -19.73 14.97
CA ALA A 172 -5.87 -20.26 16.05
C ALA A 172 -5.03 -20.72 17.25
N ARG A 173 -3.89 -21.40 17.00
CA ARG A 173 -2.97 -21.81 18.07
C ARG A 173 -2.35 -20.61 18.78
N ALA A 174 -1.87 -19.63 18.04
CA ALA A 174 -1.25 -18.43 18.59
C ALA A 174 -2.26 -17.58 19.37
N ALA A 175 -3.46 -17.38 18.83
CA ALA A 175 -4.56 -16.67 19.47
C ALA A 175 -4.93 -17.27 20.81
N LYS A 176 -5.07 -18.62 20.87
CA LYS A 176 -5.33 -19.35 22.12
C LYS A 176 -4.16 -19.22 23.11
N LYS A 177 -2.91 -19.40 22.65
CA LYS A 177 -1.70 -19.29 23.48
C LYS A 177 -1.56 -17.91 24.13
N LEU A 178 -1.83 -16.85 23.37
CA LEU A 178 -1.65 -15.46 23.80
C LEU A 178 -2.91 -14.86 24.44
N ASN A 179 -4.03 -15.58 24.39
CA ASN A 179 -5.36 -15.12 24.81
C ASN A 179 -5.72 -13.78 24.14
N VAL A 180 -5.68 -13.75 22.81
CA VAL A 180 -5.97 -12.57 21.98
C VAL A 180 -6.98 -12.98 20.90
N LYS A 181 -8.05 -12.19 20.73
CA LYS A 181 -8.99 -12.34 19.59
C LYS A 181 -8.36 -11.63 18.38
N PRO A 182 -7.97 -12.35 17.32
CA PRO A 182 -7.28 -11.74 16.18
C PRO A 182 -8.24 -10.91 15.32
N ASN A 183 -7.73 -9.85 14.66
CA ASN A 183 -8.42 -9.24 13.53
C ASN A 183 -7.87 -9.87 12.24
N LEU A 184 -8.74 -10.50 11.48
CA LEU A 184 -8.36 -11.26 10.29
C LEU A 184 -8.81 -10.58 9.01
N GLY A 185 -7.97 -10.73 7.99
CA GLY A 185 -8.34 -10.54 6.61
C GLY A 185 -8.16 -11.83 5.82
N ILE A 186 -8.75 -11.92 4.65
CA ILE A 186 -8.48 -12.97 3.69
C ILE A 186 -8.11 -12.34 2.36
N ARG A 187 -6.99 -12.80 1.78
CA ARG A 187 -6.62 -12.44 0.42
C ARG A 187 -7.30 -13.38 -0.57
N ILE A 188 -8.10 -12.80 -1.46
CA ILE A 188 -8.82 -13.51 -2.51
C ILE A 188 -8.09 -13.42 -3.85
N LYS A 189 -8.09 -14.49 -4.59
CA LYS A 189 -7.71 -14.49 -6.02
C LYS A 189 -8.93 -14.12 -6.84
N LEU A 190 -8.80 -13.04 -7.63
CA LEU A 190 -9.83 -12.66 -8.56
C LEU A 190 -9.63 -13.40 -9.88
N ALA A 191 -10.74 -13.83 -10.52
CA ALA A 191 -10.72 -14.44 -11.85
C ALA A 191 -10.32 -13.42 -12.92
N SER A 192 -10.65 -12.14 -12.71
CA SER A 192 -10.19 -11.02 -13.53
C SER A 192 -8.67 -10.88 -13.42
N SER A 193 -7.93 -11.45 -14.37
CA SER A 193 -6.47 -11.38 -14.41
C SER A 193 -5.98 -9.98 -14.75
N GLY A 194 -4.97 -9.52 -14.04
CA GLY A 194 -4.13 -8.41 -14.46
C GLY A 194 -3.43 -8.75 -15.79
N SER A 195 -3.23 -7.80 -16.69
CA SER A 195 -2.28 -7.92 -17.79
C SER A 195 -1.23 -6.84 -17.62
N GLY A 196 -0.06 -7.26 -17.54
CA GLY A 196 1.15 -6.48 -17.56
C GLY A 196 2.29 -7.46 -17.65
N LYS A 197 3.51 -7.00 -17.72
CA LYS A 197 4.71 -7.85 -17.69
C LYS A 197 4.80 -8.77 -16.45
N TRP A 198 3.95 -8.50 -15.44
CA TRP A 198 3.81 -9.25 -14.18
C TRP A 198 2.41 -9.86 -14.01
N ALA A 199 1.78 -10.27 -15.13
CA ALA A 199 0.45 -10.92 -15.13
C ALA A 199 0.37 -12.15 -14.21
N ASP A 200 1.49 -12.83 -14.00
CA ASP A 200 1.61 -14.01 -13.12
C ASP A 200 1.45 -13.69 -11.63
N SER A 201 1.38 -12.42 -11.25
CA SER A 201 1.16 -12.00 -9.85
C SER A 201 -0.31 -11.81 -9.49
N GLY A 202 -1.21 -11.93 -10.45
CA GLY A 202 -2.68 -11.80 -10.28
C GLY A 202 -3.45 -12.96 -10.93
N GLY A 203 -4.75 -13.05 -10.69
CA GLY A 203 -5.62 -14.10 -11.22
C GLY A 203 -5.41 -15.48 -10.58
N ASP A 204 -6.01 -16.52 -11.15
CA ASP A 204 -5.95 -17.91 -10.64
C ASP A 204 -4.53 -18.47 -10.58
N ALA A 205 -3.63 -18.03 -11.45
CA ALA A 205 -2.21 -18.42 -11.45
C ALA A 205 -1.38 -17.69 -10.37
N SER A 206 -1.95 -16.75 -9.65
CA SER A 206 -1.25 -16.03 -8.57
C SER A 206 -0.71 -16.99 -7.52
N LYS A 207 0.53 -16.76 -7.08
CA LYS A 207 1.14 -17.47 -5.94
C LYS A 207 0.42 -17.17 -4.61
N PHE A 208 -0.30 -16.08 -4.53
CA PHE A 208 -0.84 -15.52 -3.29
C PHE A 208 -2.36 -15.48 -3.30
N GLY A 209 -2.92 -15.68 -2.12
CA GLY A 209 -4.36 -15.61 -1.90
C GLY A 209 -5.08 -16.93 -2.16
N LEU A 210 -6.34 -16.95 -1.81
CA LEU A 210 -7.22 -18.14 -1.88
C LEU A 210 -8.12 -18.06 -3.12
N THR A 211 -8.28 -19.18 -3.79
CA THR A 211 -9.32 -19.37 -4.81
C THR A 211 -10.69 -19.40 -4.17
N SER A 212 -11.77 -19.32 -4.95
CA SER A 212 -13.15 -19.38 -4.41
C SER A 212 -13.42 -20.65 -3.61
N SER A 213 -12.90 -21.79 -4.03
CA SER A 213 -13.02 -23.07 -3.30
C SER A 213 -12.21 -23.07 -1.99
N GLU A 214 -10.99 -22.56 -2.03
CA GLU A 214 -10.16 -22.40 -0.83
C GLU A 214 -10.75 -21.38 0.14
N LEU A 215 -11.40 -20.31 -0.34
CA LEU A 215 -12.12 -19.37 0.49
C LEU A 215 -13.23 -20.07 1.28
N LEU A 216 -14.07 -20.90 0.65
CA LEU A 216 -15.11 -21.64 1.34
C LEU A 216 -14.54 -22.57 2.42
N GLN A 217 -13.42 -23.26 2.13
CA GLN A 217 -12.73 -24.09 3.11
C GLN A 217 -12.15 -23.25 4.26
N ALA A 218 -11.64 -22.05 3.96
CA ALA A 218 -11.16 -21.12 4.98
C ALA A 218 -12.28 -20.68 5.92
N LEU A 219 -13.46 -20.34 5.37
CA LEU A 219 -14.62 -19.93 6.14
C LEU A 219 -15.09 -21.07 7.07
N GLU A 220 -15.24 -22.28 6.54
CA GLU A 220 -15.58 -23.45 7.35
C GLU A 220 -14.55 -23.70 8.48
N THR A 221 -13.26 -23.53 8.15
CA THR A 221 -12.19 -23.69 9.14
C THR A 221 -12.25 -22.61 10.22
N LEU A 222 -12.55 -21.36 9.87
CA LEU A 222 -12.75 -20.26 10.83
C LEU A 222 -13.92 -20.56 11.76
N ASP A 223 -15.04 -21.02 11.21
CA ASP A 223 -16.23 -21.38 11.99
C ASP A 223 -15.94 -22.50 12.99
N ASN A 224 -15.31 -23.57 12.52
CA ASN A 224 -14.94 -24.73 13.34
C ASN A 224 -13.95 -24.37 14.47
N LYS A 225 -13.17 -23.30 14.30
CA LYS A 225 -12.21 -22.82 15.31
C LYS A 225 -12.74 -21.69 16.19
N GLY A 226 -14.01 -21.29 16.01
CA GLY A 226 -14.62 -20.19 16.75
C GLY A 226 -14.02 -18.82 16.42
N LEU A 227 -13.53 -18.64 15.18
CA LEU A 227 -12.95 -17.43 14.67
C LEU A 227 -13.86 -16.70 13.65
N HIS A 228 -15.13 -17.09 13.54
CA HIS A 228 -16.13 -16.47 12.67
C HIS A 228 -16.14 -14.94 12.79
N ASP A 229 -16.29 -14.45 14.02
CA ASP A 229 -16.37 -13.01 14.33
C ASP A 229 -15.01 -12.29 14.26
N CYS A 230 -13.96 -12.94 13.77
CA CYS A 230 -12.64 -12.36 13.63
C CYS A 230 -12.38 -11.87 12.21
N LEU A 231 -13.16 -12.31 11.22
CA LEU A 231 -13.00 -11.93 9.82
C LEU A 231 -13.65 -10.58 9.55
N HIS A 232 -12.82 -9.56 9.29
CA HIS A 232 -13.26 -8.20 9.07
C HIS A 232 -12.78 -7.59 7.74
N LEU A 233 -11.82 -8.22 7.06
CA LEU A 233 -11.19 -7.64 5.89
C LEU A 233 -11.10 -8.64 4.74
N ILE A 234 -11.40 -8.19 3.53
CA ILE A 234 -10.99 -8.88 2.31
C ILE A 234 -9.93 -8.04 1.60
N HIS A 235 -8.92 -8.73 1.08
CA HIS A 235 -7.82 -8.13 0.32
C HIS A 235 -7.69 -8.79 -1.04
N PHE A 236 -7.38 -8.00 -2.06
CA PHE A 236 -6.97 -8.51 -3.36
C PHE A 236 -5.88 -7.63 -3.95
N HIS A 237 -5.11 -8.18 -4.88
CA HIS A 237 -4.09 -7.45 -5.61
C HIS A 237 -4.04 -7.94 -7.06
N ILE A 238 -4.23 -7.03 -8.00
CA ILE A 238 -4.39 -7.38 -9.43
C ILE A 238 -3.10 -7.28 -10.23
N GLY A 239 -1.98 -7.00 -9.58
CA GLY A 239 -0.66 -6.94 -10.22
C GLY A 239 0.02 -5.58 -10.09
N SER A 240 1.02 -5.34 -10.90
CA SER A 240 1.85 -4.14 -10.91
C SER A 240 1.84 -3.48 -12.28
N GLN A 241 2.12 -2.17 -12.32
CA GLN A 241 2.16 -1.35 -13.55
C GLN A 241 0.85 -1.47 -14.36
N ILE A 242 -0.28 -1.33 -13.69
CA ILE A 242 -1.61 -1.42 -14.28
C ILE A 242 -1.99 -0.06 -14.86
N THR A 243 -2.19 -0.02 -16.17
CA THR A 243 -2.50 1.20 -16.93
C THR A 243 -3.93 1.26 -17.46
N LYS A 244 -4.61 0.10 -17.52
CA LYS A 244 -5.98 0.00 -18.04
C LYS A 244 -7.01 0.19 -16.93
N ILE A 245 -7.67 1.34 -16.88
CA ILE A 245 -8.67 1.69 -15.86
C ILE A 245 -9.81 0.65 -15.79
N ARG A 246 -10.25 0.14 -16.94
CA ARG A 246 -11.29 -0.91 -17.01
C ARG A 246 -10.97 -2.15 -16.18
N ARG A 247 -9.69 -2.51 -16.03
CA ARG A 247 -9.29 -3.68 -15.24
C ARG A 247 -9.47 -3.44 -13.77
N ILE A 248 -9.15 -2.23 -13.31
CA ILE A 248 -9.37 -1.81 -11.93
C ILE A 248 -10.87 -1.88 -11.64
N GLN A 249 -11.72 -1.37 -12.54
CA GLN A 249 -13.19 -1.43 -12.40
C GLN A 249 -13.70 -2.88 -12.36
N THR A 250 -13.21 -3.73 -13.25
CA THR A 250 -13.62 -5.15 -13.28
C THR A 250 -13.23 -5.87 -11.99
N ALA A 251 -12.02 -5.65 -11.50
CA ALA A 251 -11.55 -6.24 -10.24
C ALA A 251 -12.36 -5.76 -9.04
N LEU A 252 -12.67 -4.46 -8.97
CA LEU A 252 -13.50 -3.89 -7.91
C LEU A 252 -14.93 -4.46 -7.94
N ASN A 253 -15.53 -4.62 -9.14
CA ASN A 253 -16.84 -5.25 -9.27
C ASN A 253 -16.85 -6.70 -8.80
N GLU A 254 -15.81 -7.48 -9.14
CA GLU A 254 -15.67 -8.85 -8.67
C GLU A 254 -15.47 -8.91 -7.15
N ALA A 255 -14.59 -8.08 -6.60
CA ALA A 255 -14.36 -8.00 -5.15
C ALA A 255 -15.63 -7.58 -4.39
N ALA A 256 -16.42 -6.67 -4.95
CA ALA A 256 -17.71 -6.29 -4.36
C ALA A 256 -18.68 -7.47 -4.27
N GLN A 257 -18.67 -8.41 -5.22
CA GLN A 257 -19.47 -9.63 -5.15
C GLN A 257 -19.01 -10.54 -3.99
N TYR A 258 -17.71 -10.71 -3.79
CA TYR A 258 -17.18 -11.43 -2.62
C TYR A 258 -17.61 -10.75 -1.32
N TYR A 259 -17.47 -9.43 -1.22
CA TYR A 259 -17.90 -8.68 -0.06
C TYR A 259 -19.39 -8.91 0.25
N VAL A 260 -20.28 -8.75 -0.74
CA VAL A 260 -21.73 -8.93 -0.56
C VAL A 260 -22.07 -10.36 -0.14
N ASN A 261 -21.43 -11.36 -0.75
CA ASN A 261 -21.68 -12.76 -0.41
C ASN A 261 -21.22 -13.10 1.02
N LEU A 262 -20.04 -12.63 1.43
CA LEU A 262 -19.57 -12.82 2.81
C LEU A 262 -20.51 -12.16 3.83
N ARG A 263 -20.99 -10.95 3.55
CA ARG A 263 -21.99 -10.27 4.39
C ARG A 263 -23.30 -11.06 4.47
N LYS A 264 -23.78 -11.64 3.37
CA LYS A 264 -24.97 -12.52 3.34
C LYS A 264 -24.76 -13.82 4.11
N MET A 265 -23.54 -14.33 4.17
CA MET A 265 -23.17 -15.51 4.97
C MET A 265 -23.02 -15.19 6.46
N GLY A 266 -23.19 -13.94 6.88
CA GLY A 266 -23.14 -13.50 8.28
C GLY A 266 -21.78 -13.01 8.76
N TYR A 267 -20.76 -12.97 7.91
CA TYR A 267 -19.44 -12.42 8.29
C TYR A 267 -19.46 -10.90 8.39
N ASN A 268 -18.82 -10.35 9.41
CA ASN A 268 -18.74 -8.91 9.66
C ASN A 268 -17.54 -8.27 8.90
N VAL A 269 -17.51 -8.46 7.58
CA VAL A 269 -16.48 -7.81 6.76
C VAL A 269 -16.77 -6.32 6.67
N ASP A 270 -15.88 -5.50 7.22
CA ASP A 270 -16.01 -4.05 7.30
C ASP A 270 -14.99 -3.32 6.41
N PHE A 271 -13.94 -4.03 5.95
CA PHE A 271 -12.86 -3.48 5.15
C PHE A 271 -12.71 -4.21 3.82
N VAL A 272 -12.51 -3.42 2.77
CA VAL A 272 -12.09 -3.91 1.46
C VAL A 272 -10.75 -3.26 1.12
N ASP A 273 -9.68 -4.07 1.13
CA ASP A 273 -8.34 -3.63 0.74
C ASP A 273 -8.11 -3.97 -0.74
N CYS A 274 -8.10 -2.95 -1.56
CA CYS A 274 -7.99 -3.07 -3.02
C CYS A 274 -6.56 -3.32 -3.51
N GLY A 275 -5.60 -3.45 -2.61
CA GLY A 275 -4.19 -3.55 -2.98
C GLY A 275 -3.67 -2.29 -3.65
N GLY A 276 -2.72 -2.45 -4.55
CA GLY A 276 -2.12 -1.35 -5.30
C GLY A 276 -1.83 -1.73 -6.74
N GLY A 277 -0.71 -1.24 -7.26
CA GLY A 277 -0.23 -1.63 -8.59
C GLY A 277 -0.57 -0.65 -9.69
N LEU A 278 -1.05 0.54 -9.39
CA LEU A 278 -1.21 1.60 -10.38
C LEU A 278 0.11 1.87 -11.11
N GLY A 279 0.04 2.06 -12.41
CA GLY A 279 1.21 2.31 -13.24
C GLY A 279 1.90 3.63 -12.87
N VAL A 280 3.22 3.62 -12.87
CA VAL A 280 4.06 4.81 -12.65
C VAL A 280 4.93 5.05 -13.88
N ASP A 281 4.89 6.27 -14.38
CA ASP A 281 5.73 6.74 -15.48
C ASP A 281 7.02 7.32 -14.90
N TYR A 282 8.05 6.48 -14.77
CA TYR A 282 9.30 6.87 -14.12
C TYR A 282 10.17 7.80 -14.96
N ASP A 283 10.12 7.68 -16.29
CA ASP A 283 10.95 8.46 -17.21
C ASP A 283 10.19 9.60 -17.91
N GLY A 284 8.87 9.70 -17.68
CA GLY A 284 8.02 10.73 -18.21
C GLY A 284 7.77 10.64 -19.72
N THR A 285 8.15 9.52 -20.37
CA THR A 285 8.00 9.36 -21.83
C THR A 285 6.59 8.98 -22.27
N ARG A 286 5.74 8.51 -21.32
CA ARG A 286 4.39 7.99 -21.59
C ARG A 286 4.38 6.89 -22.67
N SER A 287 5.44 6.10 -22.71
CA SER A 287 5.61 5.00 -23.67
C SER A 287 4.91 3.73 -23.17
N ALA A 288 4.16 3.08 -24.04
CA ALA A 288 3.55 1.78 -23.76
C ALA A 288 4.55 0.62 -23.90
N SER A 289 5.71 0.85 -24.50
CA SER A 289 6.74 -0.18 -24.79
C SER A 289 7.91 -0.16 -23.80
N SER A 290 8.12 0.91 -23.05
CA SER A 290 9.19 1.01 -22.04
C SER A 290 8.79 0.36 -20.72
N GLU A 291 9.76 -0.24 -20.02
CA GLU A 291 9.55 -0.78 -18.67
C GLU A 291 9.42 0.31 -17.60
N SER A 292 10.05 1.45 -17.83
CA SER A 292 10.08 2.60 -16.94
C SER A 292 8.97 3.62 -17.21
N SER A 293 8.09 3.35 -18.17
CA SER A 293 7.06 4.28 -18.60
C SER A 293 5.70 3.62 -18.71
N VAL A 294 4.65 4.41 -18.57
CA VAL A 294 3.25 3.97 -18.73
C VAL A 294 2.40 5.05 -19.40
N ASN A 295 1.39 4.57 -20.14
CA ASN A 295 0.35 5.41 -20.69
C ASN A 295 -1.02 4.84 -20.26
N TYR A 296 -1.81 5.61 -19.56
CA TYR A 296 -3.14 5.21 -19.11
C TYR A 296 -4.16 5.22 -20.24
N SER A 297 -5.01 4.19 -20.31
CA SER A 297 -6.07 4.02 -21.30
C SER A 297 -7.37 3.49 -20.69
#